data_fd32793bda1ad39ba6de33cef0da8b3d
#
_entry.id   fd32793bda1ad39ba6de33cef0da8b3d
#
_cell.length_a   1.000
_cell.length_b   1.000
_cell.length_c   1.000
_cell.angle_alpha   90.00
_cell.angle_beta   90.00
_cell.angle_gamma   90.00
#
_symmetry.space_group_name_H-M   'P 1'
#
loop_
_entity.id
_entity.type
_entity.pdbx_description
1 polymer ?
#
loop_
_entity_poly.entity_id
_entity_poly.type
_entity_poly.pdbx_seq_one_letter_code
_entity_poly.pdbx_strand_id
1 'polypeptide(L)'
;MIFDWGGTLTPWHTIDQQALWLAVCRPHFPDDHERRAAAAHDAEMRAWELTRSQRRSSTIFRVLDDAGIKPTDELLASYQQQWAPHTFTDPVASDMLGRLRSMNIKIGVLSNTLWPRDWHDGFFRRDGVLDLIDGTVYSSEIEWAKPHSEAFIAAMAAVGVTDPARCVYVGDRPWDDIHGAKSVGMRAVLVPHSEVPPFDGAMPDAVIGGLAELPAIIQSW
;
A
#
# COMPACT_ATOMS: atom_id res chain seq x y z
N MET A 1 11.44 -7.31 8.61
CA MET A 1 11.22 -7.08 7.16
C MET A 1 9.96 -6.26 7.01
N ILE A 2 9.94 -5.31 6.09
CA ILE A 2 8.80 -4.41 5.88
C ILE A 2 8.36 -4.53 4.41
N PHE A 3 7.07 -4.68 4.19
CA PHE A 3 6.49 -4.88 2.86
C PHE A 3 5.63 -3.68 2.45
N ASP A 4 5.65 -3.34 1.18
CA ASP A 4 4.51 -2.65 0.57
C ASP A 4 3.30 -3.58 0.49
N TRP A 5 2.12 -2.99 0.28
CA TRP A 5 0.87 -3.75 0.19
C TRP A 5 0.45 -3.95 -1.27
N GLY A 6 0.11 -2.87 -1.98
CA GLY A 6 -0.47 -2.94 -3.33
C GLY A 6 0.58 -3.20 -4.40
N GLY A 7 0.45 -4.27 -5.16
CA GLY A 7 1.47 -4.72 -6.13
C GLY A 7 2.60 -5.54 -5.50
N THR A 8 2.58 -5.74 -4.18
CA THR A 8 3.57 -6.52 -3.44
C THR A 8 2.91 -7.64 -2.65
N LEU A 9 2.27 -7.36 -1.50
CA LEU A 9 1.51 -8.37 -0.76
C LEU A 9 0.16 -8.69 -1.40
N THR A 10 -0.41 -7.78 -2.18
CA THR A 10 -1.51 -8.05 -3.10
C THR A 10 -0.99 -8.01 -4.53
N PRO A 11 -1.52 -8.83 -5.46
CA PRO A 11 -1.19 -8.71 -6.87
C PRO A 11 -1.51 -7.31 -7.42
N TRP A 12 -0.76 -6.89 -8.42
CA TRP A 12 -1.08 -5.67 -9.14
C TRP A 12 -2.38 -5.84 -9.95
N HIS A 13 -3.21 -4.80 -9.92
CA HIS A 13 -4.43 -4.72 -10.72
C HIS A 13 -4.49 -3.37 -11.43
N THR A 14 -4.74 -3.39 -12.72
CA THR A 14 -5.11 -2.18 -13.46
C THR A 14 -6.57 -1.89 -13.21
N ILE A 15 -6.86 -0.72 -12.63
CA ILE A 15 -8.20 -0.35 -12.18
C ILE A 15 -8.66 0.90 -12.93
N ASP A 16 -9.84 0.82 -13.52
CA ASP A 16 -10.56 1.99 -14.04
C ASP A 16 -11.22 2.73 -12.86
N GLN A 17 -10.49 3.68 -12.27
CA GLN A 17 -10.96 4.45 -11.13
C GLN A 17 -12.19 5.31 -11.44
N GLN A 18 -12.34 5.77 -12.69
CA GLN A 18 -13.52 6.53 -13.10
C GLN A 18 -14.77 5.64 -13.13
N ALA A 19 -14.66 4.44 -13.70
CA ALA A 19 -15.74 3.46 -13.69
C ALA A 19 -16.09 3.01 -12.25
N LEU A 20 -15.08 2.86 -11.39
CA LEU A 20 -15.27 2.53 -9.98
C LEU A 20 -16.11 3.60 -9.27
N TRP A 21 -15.72 4.88 -9.37
CA TRP A 21 -16.47 5.97 -8.75
C TRP A 21 -17.89 6.10 -9.31
N LEU A 22 -18.07 5.82 -10.61
CA LEU A 22 -19.40 5.79 -11.21
C LEU A 22 -20.28 4.69 -10.60
N ALA A 23 -19.73 3.49 -10.39
CA ALA A 23 -20.43 2.39 -9.76
C ALA A 23 -20.77 2.70 -8.28
N VAL A 24 -19.86 3.36 -7.56
CA VAL A 24 -20.09 3.80 -6.17
C VAL A 24 -21.19 4.85 -6.10
N CYS A 25 -21.17 5.88 -6.95
CA CYS A 25 -22.10 7.01 -6.84
C CYS A 25 -23.52 6.67 -7.34
N ARG A 26 -23.66 5.78 -8.31
CA ARG A 26 -24.95 5.47 -8.96
C ARG A 26 -26.08 5.12 -7.98
N PRO A 27 -25.91 4.23 -6.98
CA PRO A 27 -27.01 3.89 -6.06
C PRO A 27 -27.33 4.99 -5.04
N HIS A 28 -26.38 5.90 -4.78
CA HIS A 28 -26.53 6.93 -3.74
C HIS A 28 -27.01 8.29 -4.27
N PHE A 29 -26.80 8.56 -5.56
CA PHE A 29 -27.09 9.85 -6.19
C PHE A 29 -27.75 9.66 -7.56
N PRO A 30 -29.00 9.15 -7.62
CA PRO A 30 -29.64 8.75 -8.88
C PRO A 30 -29.74 9.89 -9.90
N ASP A 31 -29.91 11.13 -9.45
CA ASP A 31 -30.12 12.28 -10.32
C ASP A 31 -28.82 12.97 -10.77
N ASP A 32 -27.70 12.78 -10.07
CA ASP A 32 -26.43 13.48 -10.39
C ASP A 32 -25.17 12.62 -10.17
N HIS A 33 -25.30 11.29 -10.23
CA HIS A 33 -24.20 10.36 -9.95
C HIS A 33 -22.98 10.53 -10.85
N GLU A 34 -23.16 10.87 -12.13
CA GLU A 34 -22.04 11.10 -13.05
C GLU A 34 -21.19 12.30 -12.63
N ARG A 35 -21.84 13.42 -12.27
CA ARG A 35 -21.16 14.62 -11.79
C ARG A 35 -20.42 14.35 -10.47
N ARG A 36 -21.03 13.61 -9.54
CA ARG A 36 -20.41 13.28 -8.27
C ARG A 36 -19.26 12.30 -8.42
N ALA A 37 -19.42 11.31 -9.30
CA ALA A 37 -18.35 10.36 -9.62
C ALA A 37 -17.13 11.08 -10.21
N ALA A 38 -17.35 12.00 -11.16
CA ALA A 38 -16.28 12.81 -11.71
C ALA A 38 -15.58 13.67 -10.65
N ALA A 39 -16.36 14.31 -9.76
CA ALA A 39 -15.81 15.13 -8.69
C ALA A 39 -14.97 14.30 -7.70
N ALA A 40 -15.43 13.09 -7.34
CA ALA A 40 -14.70 12.17 -6.47
C ALA A 40 -13.42 11.65 -7.12
N HIS A 41 -13.49 11.24 -8.38
CA HIS A 41 -12.32 10.83 -9.16
C HIS A 41 -11.28 11.95 -9.24
N ASP A 42 -11.69 13.18 -9.59
CA ASP A 42 -10.78 14.32 -9.68
C ASP A 42 -10.15 14.66 -8.32
N ALA A 43 -10.91 14.56 -7.23
CA ALA A 43 -10.40 14.76 -5.87
C ALA A 43 -9.38 13.68 -5.49
N GLU A 44 -9.64 12.43 -5.82
CA GLU A 44 -8.70 11.32 -5.60
C GLU A 44 -7.41 11.51 -6.42
N MET A 45 -7.51 11.92 -7.67
CA MET A 45 -6.34 12.22 -8.51
C MET A 45 -5.51 13.36 -7.92
N ARG A 46 -6.14 14.42 -7.40
CA ARG A 46 -5.43 15.50 -6.68
C ARG A 46 -4.74 15.00 -5.41
N ALA A 47 -5.37 14.13 -4.65
CA ALA A 47 -4.77 13.53 -3.46
C ALA A 47 -3.52 12.71 -3.81
N TRP A 48 -3.57 11.90 -4.85
CA TRP A 48 -2.41 11.15 -5.35
C TRP A 48 -1.33 12.05 -5.94
N GLU A 49 -1.70 13.15 -6.62
CA GLU A 49 -0.73 14.12 -7.11
C GLU A 49 -0.01 14.83 -5.96
N LEU A 50 -0.71 15.17 -4.88
CA LEU A 50 -0.11 15.71 -3.66
C LEU A 50 0.92 14.72 -3.06
N THR A 51 0.57 13.44 -3.04
CA THR A 51 1.49 12.39 -2.58
C THR A 51 2.73 12.30 -3.47
N ARG A 52 2.58 12.29 -4.80
CA ARG A 52 3.71 12.23 -5.75
C ARG A 52 4.61 13.45 -5.70
N SER A 53 4.03 14.66 -5.70
CA SER A 53 4.79 15.92 -5.82
C SER A 53 5.35 16.41 -4.49
N GLN A 54 4.64 16.21 -3.38
CA GLN A 54 4.98 16.76 -2.06
C GLN A 54 5.22 15.69 -1.00
N ARG A 55 5.03 14.40 -1.30
CA ARG A 55 5.14 13.27 -0.36
C ARG A 55 4.19 13.41 0.85
N ARG A 56 3.10 14.16 0.66
CA ARG A 56 2.08 14.38 1.68
C ARG A 56 1.00 13.32 1.59
N SER A 57 0.54 12.92 2.73
CA SER A 57 -0.55 11.96 2.86
C SER A 57 -1.92 12.60 2.67
N SER A 58 -2.90 11.78 2.32
CA SER A 58 -4.31 12.15 2.28
C SER A 58 -5.16 10.97 2.77
N THR A 59 -6.47 11.17 2.84
CA THR A 59 -7.42 10.14 3.26
C THR A 59 -8.62 10.09 2.32
N ILE A 60 -9.34 8.97 2.30
CA ILE A 60 -10.61 8.84 1.57
C ILE A 60 -11.64 9.86 2.05
N PHE A 61 -11.62 10.19 3.34
CA PHE A 61 -12.51 11.21 3.91
C PHE A 61 -12.22 12.61 3.36
N ARG A 62 -10.93 12.93 3.17
CA ARG A 62 -10.52 14.18 2.54
C ARG A 62 -10.92 14.22 1.07
N VAL A 63 -10.77 13.11 0.35
CA VAL A 63 -11.22 13.00 -1.05
C VAL A 63 -12.72 13.27 -1.16
N LEU A 64 -13.52 12.66 -0.29
CA LEU A 64 -14.98 12.87 -0.28
C LEU A 64 -15.36 14.31 0.08
N ASP A 65 -14.69 14.91 1.06
CA ASP A 65 -14.90 16.32 1.46
C ASP A 65 -14.58 17.27 0.29
N ASP A 66 -13.43 17.09 -0.36
CA ASP A 66 -13.00 17.88 -1.52
C ASP A 66 -13.92 17.69 -2.75
N ALA A 67 -14.62 16.57 -2.83
CA ALA A 67 -15.64 16.28 -3.84
C ALA A 67 -17.04 16.82 -3.47
N GLY A 68 -17.21 17.36 -2.27
CA GLY A 68 -18.52 17.79 -1.76
C GLY A 68 -19.49 16.61 -1.52
N ILE A 69 -18.96 15.45 -1.18
CA ILE A 69 -19.71 14.22 -0.90
C ILE A 69 -19.62 13.91 0.59
N LYS A 70 -20.78 13.86 1.27
CA LYS A 70 -20.81 13.45 2.67
C LYS A 70 -20.51 11.96 2.78
N PRO A 71 -19.49 11.55 3.56
CA PRO A 71 -19.24 10.13 3.81
C PRO A 71 -20.37 9.55 4.68
N THR A 72 -21.06 8.54 4.14
CA THR A 72 -22.01 7.71 4.90
C THR A 72 -21.49 6.28 4.92
N ASP A 73 -21.91 5.49 5.90
CA ASP A 73 -21.49 4.10 6.02
C ASP A 73 -21.85 3.29 4.76
N GLU A 74 -23.01 3.57 4.17
CA GLU A 74 -23.47 2.90 2.94
C GLU A 74 -22.61 3.29 1.74
N LEU A 75 -22.22 4.56 1.60
CA LEU A 75 -21.34 5.00 0.52
C LEU A 75 -19.94 4.37 0.66
N LEU A 76 -19.40 4.38 1.88
CA LEU A 76 -18.09 3.77 2.17
C LEU A 76 -18.12 2.25 1.96
N ALA A 77 -19.20 1.58 2.35
CA ALA A 77 -19.38 0.15 2.07
C ALA A 77 -19.46 -0.14 0.55
N SER A 78 -20.16 0.71 -0.21
CA SER A 78 -20.20 0.59 -1.68
C SER A 78 -18.80 0.78 -2.28
N TYR A 79 -18.02 1.74 -1.79
CA TYR A 79 -16.64 1.96 -2.24
C TYR A 79 -15.76 0.74 -1.92
N GLN A 80 -15.81 0.22 -0.70
CA GLN A 80 -15.08 -1.00 -0.32
C GLN A 80 -15.49 -2.21 -1.18
N GLN A 81 -16.77 -2.35 -1.49
CA GLN A 81 -17.26 -3.45 -2.32
C GLN A 81 -16.68 -3.40 -3.73
N GLN A 82 -16.56 -2.20 -4.33
CA GLN A 82 -15.93 -2.06 -5.65
C GLN A 82 -14.44 -2.44 -5.61
N TRP A 83 -13.75 -2.14 -4.51
CA TRP A 83 -12.34 -2.48 -4.34
C TRP A 83 -12.11 -3.94 -3.93
N ALA A 84 -13.10 -4.63 -3.35
CA ALA A 84 -12.92 -5.96 -2.77
C ALA A 84 -12.20 -6.98 -3.69
N PRO A 85 -12.48 -7.06 -5.02
CA PRO A 85 -11.79 -7.98 -5.91
C PRO A 85 -10.28 -7.72 -6.04
N HIS A 86 -9.83 -6.50 -5.69
CA HIS A 86 -8.47 -6.01 -5.86
C HIS A 86 -7.68 -5.96 -4.55
N THR A 87 -8.21 -6.51 -3.47
CA THR A 87 -7.62 -6.43 -2.11
C THR A 87 -7.21 -7.78 -1.54
N PHE A 88 -7.27 -8.85 -2.34
CA PHE A 88 -6.85 -10.17 -1.86
C PHE A 88 -5.34 -10.24 -1.77
N THR A 89 -4.86 -10.76 -0.65
CA THR A 89 -3.45 -11.07 -0.44
C THR A 89 -3.00 -12.16 -1.42
N ASP A 90 -1.79 -12.04 -1.95
CA ASP A 90 -1.21 -13.07 -2.83
C ASP A 90 -1.28 -14.44 -2.13
N PRO A 91 -1.77 -15.50 -2.80
CA PRO A 91 -1.92 -16.82 -2.21
C PRO A 91 -0.65 -17.40 -1.58
N VAL A 92 0.53 -17.01 -2.06
CA VAL A 92 1.82 -17.48 -1.50
C VAL A 92 2.25 -16.70 -0.26
N ALA A 93 1.62 -15.57 0.03
CA ALA A 93 2.06 -14.67 1.10
C ALA A 93 1.98 -15.33 2.48
N SER A 94 0.92 -16.08 2.78
CA SER A 94 0.76 -16.73 4.08
C SER A 94 1.91 -17.69 4.39
N ASP A 95 2.25 -18.58 3.45
CA ASP A 95 3.37 -19.53 3.62
C ASP A 95 4.71 -18.78 3.69
N MET A 96 4.93 -17.82 2.80
CA MET A 96 6.14 -17.01 2.78
C MET A 96 6.38 -16.27 4.10
N LEU A 97 5.34 -15.58 4.62
CA LEU A 97 5.41 -14.86 5.90
C LEU A 97 5.64 -15.83 7.07
N GLY A 98 4.98 -16.99 7.07
CA GLY A 98 5.20 -18.04 8.07
C GLY A 98 6.65 -18.53 8.10
N ARG A 99 7.25 -18.74 6.93
CA ARG A 99 8.66 -19.12 6.80
C ARG A 99 9.60 -18.03 7.32
N LEU A 100 9.37 -16.77 6.99
CA LEU A 100 10.15 -15.66 7.52
C LEU A 100 10.06 -15.56 9.05
N ARG A 101 8.88 -15.74 9.62
CA ARG A 101 8.71 -15.77 11.09
C ARG A 101 9.44 -16.94 11.74
N SER A 102 9.50 -18.12 11.10
CA SER A 102 10.29 -19.25 11.59
C SER A 102 11.79 -18.97 11.63
N MET A 103 12.25 -17.98 10.87
CA MET A 103 13.62 -17.44 10.89
C MET A 103 13.80 -16.29 11.91
N ASN A 104 12.83 -16.08 12.81
CA ASN A 104 12.80 -14.98 13.78
C ASN A 104 12.80 -13.58 13.15
N ILE A 105 12.26 -13.44 11.93
CA ILE A 105 12.14 -12.17 11.25
C ILE A 105 10.78 -11.55 11.60
N LYS A 106 10.81 -10.32 12.12
CA LYS A 106 9.59 -9.52 12.32
C LYS A 106 9.07 -9.00 11.00
N ILE A 107 7.74 -8.97 10.87
CA ILE A 107 7.03 -8.58 9.66
C ILE A 107 6.32 -7.25 9.87
N GLY A 108 6.59 -6.28 9.01
CA GLY A 108 5.89 -5.00 8.98
C GLY A 108 5.23 -4.74 7.64
N VAL A 109 4.27 -3.82 7.61
CA VAL A 109 3.68 -3.28 6.39
C VAL A 109 3.79 -1.77 6.40
N LEU A 110 4.21 -1.17 5.28
CA LEU A 110 4.17 0.26 5.03
C LEU A 110 3.53 0.51 3.67
N SER A 111 2.32 1.06 3.66
CA SER A 111 1.57 1.32 2.42
C SER A 111 1.24 2.79 2.22
N ASN A 112 1.45 3.30 1.01
CA ASN A 112 0.84 4.55 0.56
C ASN A 112 -0.62 4.27 0.23
N THR A 113 -1.54 4.83 1.02
CA THR A 113 -2.98 4.56 0.91
C THR A 113 -3.81 5.76 1.36
N LEU A 114 -5.02 5.85 0.86
CA LEU A 114 -6.06 6.79 1.33
C LEU A 114 -6.97 6.16 2.39
N TRP A 115 -6.85 4.86 2.64
CA TRP A 115 -7.79 4.08 3.42
C TRP A 115 -7.38 4.00 4.89
N PRO A 116 -8.35 3.93 5.82
CA PRO A 116 -8.07 3.75 7.22
C PRO A 116 -7.53 2.33 7.52
N ARG A 117 -6.82 2.21 8.63
CA ARG A 117 -6.23 0.97 9.14
C ARG A 117 -7.21 -0.19 9.15
N ASP A 118 -8.41 0.03 9.68
CA ASP A 118 -9.41 -1.01 9.87
C ASP A 118 -9.78 -1.73 8.57
N TRP A 119 -9.69 -1.04 7.42
CA TRP A 119 -9.94 -1.67 6.13
C TRP A 119 -8.81 -2.65 5.77
N HIS A 120 -7.57 -2.23 5.89
CA HIS A 120 -6.41 -3.09 5.63
C HIS A 120 -6.35 -4.27 6.60
N ASP A 121 -6.56 -4.03 7.90
CA ASP A 121 -6.60 -5.10 8.90
C ASP A 121 -7.75 -6.08 8.62
N GLY A 122 -8.87 -5.58 8.09
CA GLY A 122 -9.99 -6.39 7.62
C GLY A 122 -9.59 -7.31 6.45
N PHE A 123 -8.82 -6.80 5.47
CA PHE A 123 -8.33 -7.61 4.35
C PHE A 123 -7.35 -8.68 4.84
N PHE A 124 -6.37 -8.31 5.66
CA PHE A 124 -5.41 -9.27 6.21
C PHE A 124 -6.08 -10.32 7.10
N ARG A 125 -7.13 -9.95 7.85
CA ARG A 125 -7.90 -10.90 8.67
C ARG A 125 -8.71 -11.86 7.79
N ARG A 126 -9.39 -11.36 6.75
CA ARG A 126 -10.11 -12.17 5.77
C ARG A 126 -9.19 -13.22 5.15
N ASP A 127 -7.96 -12.84 4.83
CA ASP A 127 -6.98 -13.68 4.11
C ASP A 127 -6.09 -14.51 5.07
N GLY A 128 -6.33 -14.41 6.38
CA GLY A 128 -5.64 -15.24 7.40
C GLY A 128 -4.18 -14.88 7.63
N VAL A 129 -3.75 -13.65 7.29
CA VAL A 129 -2.35 -13.23 7.43
C VAL A 129 -2.14 -12.16 8.50
N LEU A 130 -3.20 -11.61 9.10
CA LEU A 130 -3.08 -10.53 10.08
C LEU A 130 -2.17 -10.91 11.27
N ASP A 131 -2.31 -12.11 11.81
CA ASP A 131 -1.54 -12.59 12.96
C ASP A 131 -0.05 -12.85 12.62
N LEU A 132 0.31 -12.82 11.34
CA LEU A 132 1.69 -12.93 10.89
C LEU A 132 2.41 -11.57 10.82
N ILE A 133 1.68 -10.45 10.98
CA ILE A 133 2.18 -9.09 10.85
C ILE A 133 2.40 -8.50 12.26
N ASP A 134 3.62 -8.06 12.55
CA ASP A 134 4.00 -7.51 13.86
C ASP A 134 3.72 -5.99 13.97
N GLY A 135 3.60 -5.28 12.85
CA GLY A 135 3.33 -3.84 12.86
C GLY A 135 2.95 -3.31 11.47
N THR A 136 2.08 -2.32 11.45
CA THR A 136 1.60 -1.70 10.20
C THR A 136 1.69 -0.18 10.28
N VAL A 137 2.00 0.45 9.16
CA VAL A 137 1.94 1.90 8.97
C VAL A 137 1.25 2.19 7.63
N TYR A 138 0.23 3.01 7.71
CA TYR A 138 -0.53 3.46 6.54
C TYR A 138 -0.35 4.96 6.39
N SER A 139 -0.05 5.42 5.16
CA SER A 139 0.19 6.86 4.95
C SER A 139 -1.02 7.72 5.33
N SER A 140 -2.24 7.18 5.23
CA SER A 140 -3.47 7.86 5.66
C SER A 140 -3.52 8.23 7.15
N GLU A 141 -2.62 7.68 7.98
CA GLU A 141 -2.58 7.91 9.44
C GLU A 141 -1.37 8.75 9.87
N ILE A 142 -0.44 9.04 8.96
CA ILE A 142 0.77 9.82 9.24
C ILE A 142 0.89 10.97 8.23
N GLU A 143 1.72 11.95 8.53
CA GLU A 143 1.88 13.14 7.70
C GLU A 143 2.51 12.86 6.34
N TRP A 144 3.41 11.88 6.27
CA TRP A 144 4.27 11.63 5.13
C TRP A 144 4.03 10.28 4.48
N ALA A 145 4.07 10.27 3.16
CA ALA A 145 4.02 9.07 2.35
C ALA A 145 5.40 8.69 1.79
N LYS A 146 5.61 7.43 1.40
CA LYS A 146 6.79 7.02 0.64
C LYS A 146 6.95 7.90 -0.61
N PRO A 147 8.17 8.28 -0.99
CA PRO A 147 9.48 7.86 -0.44
C PRO A 147 10.01 8.75 0.71
N HIS A 148 9.18 9.50 1.43
CA HIS A 148 9.68 10.33 2.53
C HIS A 148 10.26 9.45 3.66
N SER A 149 11.43 9.84 4.21
CA SER A 149 12.16 9.07 5.22
C SER A 149 11.34 8.78 6.47
N GLU A 150 10.51 9.72 6.93
CA GLU A 150 9.66 9.56 8.12
C GLU A 150 8.69 8.39 8.01
N ALA A 151 8.19 8.07 6.81
CA ALA A 151 7.32 6.91 6.61
C ALA A 151 8.07 5.59 6.90
N PHE A 152 9.33 5.48 6.45
CA PHE A 152 10.16 4.30 6.71
C PHE A 152 10.59 4.22 8.17
N ILE A 153 10.92 5.35 8.80
CA ILE A 153 11.26 5.42 10.22
C ILE A 153 10.05 4.98 11.07
N ALA A 154 8.85 5.44 10.74
CA ALA A 154 7.62 5.01 11.41
C ALA A 154 7.39 3.49 11.25
N ALA A 155 7.64 2.94 10.06
CA ALA A 155 7.49 1.51 9.82
C ALA A 155 8.52 0.66 10.58
N MET A 156 9.77 1.13 10.70
CA MET A 156 10.78 0.48 11.56
C MET A 156 10.36 0.49 13.03
N ALA A 157 9.87 1.63 13.51
CA ALA A 157 9.40 1.76 14.89
C ALA A 157 8.22 0.83 15.18
N ALA A 158 7.30 0.67 14.22
CA ALA A 158 6.14 -0.23 14.35
C ALA A 158 6.53 -1.69 14.56
N VAL A 159 7.69 -2.13 14.04
CA VAL A 159 8.23 -3.48 14.27
C VAL A 159 9.31 -3.51 15.37
N GLY A 160 9.52 -2.40 16.07
CA GLY A 160 10.47 -2.30 17.20
C GLY A 160 11.93 -2.36 16.77
N VAL A 161 12.28 -1.82 15.60
CA VAL A 161 13.65 -1.74 15.07
C VAL A 161 14.01 -0.27 14.84
N THR A 162 15.22 0.13 15.23
CA THR A 162 15.74 1.50 15.06
C THR A 162 16.91 1.58 14.09
N ASP A 163 17.60 0.46 13.85
CA ASP A 163 18.75 0.40 12.94
C ASP A 163 18.27 -0.01 11.53
N PRO A 164 18.31 0.89 10.54
CA PRO A 164 17.86 0.58 9.18
C PRO A 164 18.72 -0.50 8.50
N ALA A 165 20.00 -0.65 8.86
CA ALA A 165 20.85 -1.71 8.30
C ALA A 165 20.36 -3.13 8.66
N ARG A 166 19.51 -3.26 9.67
CA ARG A 166 18.86 -4.52 10.07
C ARG A 166 17.50 -4.70 9.40
N CYS A 167 17.09 -3.78 8.54
CA CYS A 167 15.81 -3.81 7.86
C CYS A 167 15.95 -4.13 6.38
N VAL A 168 15.00 -4.89 5.87
CA VAL A 168 14.79 -5.12 4.45
C VAL A 168 13.41 -4.60 4.10
N TYR A 169 13.33 -3.77 3.07
CA TYR A 169 12.07 -3.34 2.47
C TYR A 169 11.79 -4.14 1.20
N VAL A 170 10.54 -4.55 1.00
CA VAL A 170 10.10 -5.30 -0.20
C VAL A 170 8.97 -4.51 -0.84
N GLY A 171 9.11 -4.15 -2.11
CA GLY A 171 8.12 -3.37 -2.81
C GLY A 171 8.23 -3.48 -4.33
N ASP A 172 7.22 -2.98 -5.05
CA ASP A 172 7.12 -3.04 -6.50
C ASP A 172 7.50 -1.72 -7.19
N ARG A 173 7.56 -0.59 -6.45
CA ARG A 173 7.79 0.73 -7.02
C ARG A 173 9.25 1.18 -6.87
N PRO A 174 10.01 1.32 -7.99
CA PRO A 174 11.41 1.71 -7.92
C PRO A 174 11.66 3.02 -7.17
N TRP A 175 10.81 4.05 -7.37
CA TRP A 175 10.93 5.34 -6.70
C TRP A 175 10.45 5.30 -5.25
N ASP A 176 9.19 4.91 -5.04
CA ASP A 176 8.58 5.01 -3.71
C ASP A 176 9.19 4.03 -2.72
N ASP A 177 9.43 2.77 -3.16
CA ASP A 177 9.84 1.68 -2.29
C ASP A 177 11.36 1.54 -2.24
N ILE A 178 11.99 1.33 -3.41
CA ILE A 178 13.40 0.96 -3.47
C ILE A 178 14.28 2.17 -3.15
N HIS A 179 14.09 3.28 -3.87
CA HIS A 179 14.83 4.50 -3.59
C HIS A 179 14.54 5.03 -2.18
N GLY A 180 13.27 5.01 -1.76
CA GLY A 180 12.87 5.44 -0.42
C GLY A 180 13.56 4.64 0.69
N ALA A 181 13.51 3.31 0.62
CA ALA A 181 14.17 2.43 1.59
C ALA A 181 15.70 2.58 1.60
N LYS A 182 16.31 2.66 0.42
CA LYS A 182 17.76 2.88 0.29
C LYS A 182 18.19 4.23 0.86
N SER A 183 17.37 5.27 0.72
CA SER A 183 17.68 6.62 1.23
C SER A 183 17.80 6.69 2.75
N VAL A 184 17.15 5.78 3.47
CA VAL A 184 17.25 5.66 4.93
C VAL A 184 18.24 4.60 5.40
N GLY A 185 18.91 3.90 4.46
CA GLY A 185 19.94 2.90 4.77
C GLY A 185 19.44 1.47 4.92
N MET A 186 18.22 1.17 4.51
CA MET A 186 17.70 -0.20 4.45
C MET A 186 18.27 -0.97 3.25
N ARG A 187 18.26 -2.30 3.33
CA ARG A 187 18.26 -3.13 2.12
C ARG A 187 16.88 -3.10 1.47
N ALA A 188 16.86 -3.29 0.14
CA ALA A 188 15.63 -3.25 -0.63
C ALA A 188 15.56 -4.40 -1.63
N VAL A 189 14.39 -5.04 -1.71
CA VAL A 189 14.06 -6.08 -2.69
C VAL A 189 12.96 -5.57 -3.59
N LEU A 190 13.19 -5.61 -4.91
CA LEU A 190 12.21 -5.23 -5.91
C LEU A 190 11.43 -6.47 -6.38
N VAL A 191 10.08 -6.34 -6.36
CA VAL A 191 9.15 -7.22 -7.08
C VAL A 191 8.73 -6.45 -8.35
N PRO A 192 9.33 -6.71 -9.53
CA PRO A 192 9.12 -5.84 -10.69
C PRO A 192 7.72 -5.97 -11.26
N HIS A 193 7.19 -4.84 -11.73
CA HIS A 193 5.90 -4.71 -12.40
C HIS A 193 6.07 -4.03 -13.75
N SER A 194 5.48 -4.59 -14.81
CA SER A 194 5.65 -4.05 -16.17
C SER A 194 5.05 -2.65 -16.37
N GLU A 195 4.04 -2.29 -15.57
CA GLU A 195 3.34 -1.01 -15.69
C GLU A 195 3.95 0.11 -14.82
N VAL A 196 4.90 -0.23 -13.94
CA VAL A 196 5.57 0.76 -13.09
C VAL A 196 6.79 1.31 -13.83
N PRO A 197 6.88 2.64 -14.02
CA PRO A 197 8.03 3.25 -14.69
C PRO A 197 9.34 2.91 -13.98
N PRO A 198 10.41 2.59 -14.75
CA PRO A 198 11.73 2.40 -14.16
C PRO A 198 12.24 3.70 -13.55
N PHE A 199 13.09 3.58 -12.55
CA PHE A 199 13.82 4.70 -11.96
C PHE A 199 15.29 4.34 -11.84
N ASP A 200 16.13 4.96 -12.64
CA ASP A 200 17.57 4.63 -12.76
C ASP A 200 18.36 4.84 -11.46
N GLY A 201 17.83 5.68 -10.54
CA GLY A 201 18.40 5.88 -9.21
C GLY A 201 18.06 4.79 -8.19
N ALA A 202 17.19 3.84 -8.52
CA ALA A 202 16.82 2.76 -7.61
C ALA A 202 17.74 1.54 -7.84
N MET A 203 18.57 1.24 -6.84
CA MET A 203 19.48 0.09 -6.86
C MET A 203 19.04 -0.92 -5.81
N PRO A 204 18.13 -1.86 -6.14
CA PRO A 204 17.73 -2.90 -5.21
C PRO A 204 18.90 -3.84 -4.90
N ASP A 205 18.94 -4.39 -3.68
CA ASP A 205 19.91 -5.39 -3.28
C ASP A 205 19.58 -6.77 -3.88
N ALA A 206 18.30 -6.99 -4.22
CA ALA A 206 17.83 -8.15 -4.98
C ALA A 206 16.57 -7.79 -5.80
N VAL A 207 16.34 -8.58 -6.86
CA VAL A 207 15.12 -8.56 -7.67
C VAL A 207 14.55 -9.96 -7.65
N ILE A 208 13.25 -10.10 -7.39
CA ILE A 208 12.56 -11.40 -7.34
C ILE A 208 11.40 -11.42 -8.33
N GLY A 209 11.14 -12.58 -8.93
CA GLY A 209 9.99 -12.80 -9.81
C GLY A 209 8.67 -13.00 -9.05
N GLY A 210 8.74 -13.29 -7.75
CA GLY A 210 7.59 -13.47 -6.88
C GLY A 210 7.97 -13.69 -5.42
N LEU A 211 7.01 -13.50 -4.52
CA LEU A 211 7.22 -13.53 -3.07
C LEU A 211 7.76 -14.88 -2.55
N ALA A 212 7.49 -15.99 -3.23
CA ALA A 212 7.97 -17.31 -2.83
C ALA A 212 9.51 -17.44 -2.80
N GLU A 213 10.24 -16.58 -3.54
CA GLU A 213 11.70 -16.59 -3.60
C GLU A 213 12.35 -15.92 -2.38
N LEU A 214 11.60 -15.05 -1.70
CA LEU A 214 12.13 -14.15 -0.68
C LEU A 214 12.84 -14.87 0.49
N PRO A 215 12.31 -15.97 1.08
CA PRO A 215 12.99 -16.65 2.18
C PRO A 215 14.38 -17.18 1.81
N ALA A 216 14.55 -17.67 0.59
CA ALA A 216 15.87 -18.19 0.12
C ALA A 216 16.89 -17.05 -0.05
N ILE A 217 16.45 -15.89 -0.59
CA ILE A 217 17.32 -14.72 -0.73
C ILE A 217 17.78 -14.22 0.63
N ILE A 218 16.87 -14.10 1.57
CA ILE A 218 17.18 -13.63 2.93
C ILE A 218 18.15 -14.56 3.66
N GLN A 219 18.04 -15.86 3.45
CA GLN A 219 18.99 -16.83 4.02
C GLN A 219 20.42 -16.68 3.48
N SER A 220 20.57 -16.10 2.31
CA SER A 220 21.88 -15.88 1.68
C SER A 220 22.58 -14.59 2.13
N TRP A 221 21.92 -13.74 2.91
CA TRP A 221 22.41 -12.44 3.42
C TRP A 221 22.94 -12.50 4.83
#